data_6a66f19fd0e674c508a4a9d8a75a46c1
#
_entry.id   6a66f19fd0e674c508a4a9d8a75a46c1
#
_cell.length_a   1.000
_cell.length_b   1.000
_cell.length_c   1.000
_cell.angle_alpha   90.00
_cell.angle_beta   90.00
_cell.angle_gamma   90.00
#
_symmetry.space_group_name_H-M   'P 1'
#
loop_
_entity.id
_entity.type
_entity.pdbx_description
1 polymer ?
#
loop_
_entity_poly.entity_id
_entity_poly.type
_entity_poly.pdbx_seq_one_letter_code
_entity_poly.pdbx_strand_id
1 'polypeptide(L)'
;MTFSAPVLSLLDATPDDMAAVLRIYTHHVLYGAASFEEQPPPLAEMQLRLSKVQEAGLPWLVAKSEGHIVGYCYATPYRPRPAYRFTVENSVYIAEGQQGKGVGKALLSKLIARCEQGPWRQMLAIVGDSAANRGSLALHQSLGFTSVGTLKAVGFKLGEWRDTHLMQRALGSGDSQHP
;
A
#
# COMPACT_ATOMS: atom_id res chain seq x y z
N MET A 1 29.14 -17.56 -14.55
CA MET A 1 27.93 -17.99 -13.81
C MET A 1 26.96 -16.84 -13.84
N THR A 2 25.92 -16.94 -14.67
CA THR A 2 24.86 -15.95 -14.73
C THR A 2 23.92 -16.18 -13.53
N PHE A 3 24.03 -15.33 -12.52
CA PHE A 3 23.01 -15.29 -11.46
C PHE A 3 21.71 -14.78 -12.10
N SER A 4 20.76 -15.69 -12.29
CA SER A 4 19.40 -15.30 -12.63
C SER A 4 18.85 -14.46 -11.47
N ALA A 5 18.31 -13.27 -11.77
CA ALA A 5 17.65 -12.47 -10.75
C ALA A 5 16.53 -13.32 -10.10
N PRO A 6 16.35 -13.27 -8.77
CA PRO A 6 15.34 -14.06 -8.11
C PRO A 6 13.96 -13.74 -8.70
N VAL A 7 13.22 -14.78 -9.06
CA VAL A 7 11.88 -14.64 -9.65
C VAL A 7 10.92 -14.11 -8.60
N LEU A 8 10.33 -12.94 -8.85
CA LEU A 8 9.32 -12.33 -8.00
C LEU A 8 7.94 -12.85 -8.41
N SER A 9 7.23 -13.49 -7.48
CA SER A 9 5.83 -13.92 -7.67
C SER A 9 4.89 -12.99 -6.94
N LEU A 10 3.85 -12.50 -7.63
CA LEU A 10 2.81 -11.65 -7.07
C LEU A 10 1.50 -12.44 -6.97
N LEU A 11 1.02 -12.67 -5.76
CA LEU A 11 -0.12 -13.54 -5.46
C LEU A 11 -1.17 -12.79 -4.62
N ASP A 12 -2.43 -13.24 -4.71
CA ASP A 12 -3.44 -12.82 -3.76
C ASP A 12 -3.08 -13.36 -2.36
N ALA A 13 -3.22 -12.51 -1.35
CA ALA A 13 -2.93 -12.90 0.02
C ALA A 13 -3.98 -13.89 0.56
N THR A 14 -3.50 -14.80 1.39
CA THR A 14 -4.32 -15.76 2.14
C THR A 14 -4.17 -15.52 3.64
N PRO A 15 -5.08 -16.03 4.49
CA PRO A 15 -4.91 -15.93 5.95
C PRO A 15 -3.57 -16.47 6.46
N ASP A 16 -3.01 -17.50 5.81
CA ASP A 16 -1.72 -18.10 6.17
C ASP A 16 -0.53 -17.15 5.91
N ASP A 17 -0.67 -16.23 4.97
CA ASP A 17 0.36 -15.23 4.68
C ASP A 17 0.44 -14.13 5.76
N MET A 18 -0.60 -13.96 6.58
CA MET A 18 -0.71 -12.82 7.49
C MET A 18 0.33 -12.79 8.60
N ALA A 19 0.88 -13.93 9.01
CA ALA A 19 2.00 -13.94 9.97
C ALA A 19 3.26 -13.30 9.38
N ALA A 20 3.57 -13.56 8.11
CA ALA A 20 4.69 -12.94 7.41
C ALA A 20 4.43 -11.46 7.10
N VAL A 21 3.22 -11.13 6.68
CA VAL A 21 2.76 -9.74 6.47
C VAL A 21 2.90 -8.93 7.77
N LEU A 22 2.46 -9.48 8.90
CA LEU A 22 2.57 -8.83 10.20
C LEU A 22 4.02 -8.55 10.59
N ARG A 23 4.96 -9.46 10.32
CA ARG A 23 6.38 -9.21 10.58
C ARG A 23 6.91 -8.00 9.81
N ILE A 24 6.55 -7.86 8.55
CA ILE A 24 6.91 -6.70 7.73
C ILE A 24 6.26 -5.43 8.32
N TYR A 25 4.97 -5.48 8.63
CA TYR A 25 4.25 -4.34 9.17
C TYR A 25 4.77 -3.90 10.54
N THR A 26 5.10 -4.85 11.41
CA THR A 26 5.69 -4.60 12.74
C THR A 26 6.95 -3.74 12.64
N HIS A 27 7.84 -4.04 11.69
CA HIS A 27 9.03 -3.22 11.46
C HIS A 27 8.68 -1.76 11.13
N HIS A 28 7.74 -1.54 10.22
CA HIS A 28 7.29 -0.19 9.83
C HIS A 28 6.55 0.55 10.96
N VAL A 29 5.81 -0.17 11.80
CA VAL A 29 5.14 0.42 12.97
C VAL A 29 6.14 0.87 14.01
N LEU A 30 7.13 0.05 14.34
CA LEU A 30 8.07 0.32 15.43
C LEU A 30 9.18 1.31 15.04
N TYR A 31 9.65 1.27 13.79
CA TYR A 31 10.87 1.96 13.37
C TYR A 31 10.67 2.97 12.23
N GLY A 32 9.45 3.06 11.68
CA GLY A 32 9.16 3.90 10.53
C GLY A 32 8.02 4.88 10.75
N ALA A 33 7.87 5.80 9.80
CA ALA A 33 6.76 6.75 9.71
C ALA A 33 5.84 6.48 8.51
N ALA A 34 5.99 5.34 7.85
CA ALA A 34 5.08 4.90 6.78
C ALA A 34 3.68 4.51 7.31
N SER A 35 3.61 4.05 8.54
CA SER A 35 2.37 3.86 9.29
C SER A 35 2.37 4.77 10.52
N PHE A 36 1.19 5.30 10.86
CA PHE A 36 1.01 6.09 12.09
C PHE A 36 0.48 5.26 13.27
N GLU A 37 0.35 3.94 13.12
CA GLU A 37 0.18 3.05 14.27
C GLU A 37 1.47 3.07 15.13
N GLU A 38 1.31 3.05 16.45
CA GLU A 38 2.43 3.08 17.42
C GLU A 38 2.71 1.69 17.99
N GLN A 39 1.71 0.81 17.95
CA GLN A 39 1.82 -0.58 18.41
C GLN A 39 1.40 -1.53 17.29
N PRO A 40 2.18 -2.59 17.02
CA PRO A 40 1.80 -3.58 16.05
C PRO A 40 0.49 -4.27 16.45
N PRO A 41 -0.45 -4.49 15.51
CA PRO A 41 -1.66 -5.22 15.79
C PRO A 41 -1.36 -6.71 16.03
N PRO A 42 -2.23 -7.44 16.73
CA PRO A 42 -2.13 -8.89 16.83
C PRO A 42 -2.47 -9.55 15.48
N LEU A 43 -2.05 -10.81 15.29
CA LEU A 43 -2.29 -11.57 14.06
C LEU A 43 -3.77 -11.65 13.70
N ALA A 44 -4.64 -11.86 14.67
CA ALA A 44 -6.09 -11.92 14.47
C ALA A 44 -6.64 -10.62 13.84
N GLU A 45 -6.12 -9.47 14.26
CA GLU A 45 -6.50 -8.17 13.65
C GLU A 45 -6.03 -8.07 12.19
N MET A 46 -4.82 -8.54 11.87
CA MET A 46 -4.34 -8.55 10.49
C MET A 46 -5.20 -9.46 9.60
N GLN A 47 -5.59 -10.62 10.11
CA GLN A 47 -6.51 -11.52 9.39
C GLN A 47 -7.90 -10.90 9.20
N LEU A 48 -8.40 -10.17 10.18
CA LEU A 48 -9.65 -9.42 10.07
C LEU A 48 -9.55 -8.30 9.02
N ARG A 49 -8.43 -7.57 8.98
CA ARG A 49 -8.19 -6.55 7.94
C ARG A 49 -8.18 -7.15 6.54
N LEU A 50 -7.55 -8.31 6.37
CA LEU A 50 -7.59 -9.06 5.10
C LEU A 50 -9.02 -9.39 4.70
N SER A 51 -9.81 -9.96 5.61
CA SER A 51 -11.22 -10.30 5.34
C SER A 51 -12.02 -9.08 4.91
N LYS A 52 -11.88 -7.95 5.61
CA LYS A 52 -12.57 -6.69 5.25
C LYS A 52 -12.20 -6.17 3.86
N VAL A 53 -10.93 -6.28 3.48
CA VAL A 53 -10.49 -5.90 2.13
C VAL A 53 -11.13 -6.80 1.07
N GLN A 54 -11.13 -8.12 1.32
CA GLN A 54 -11.72 -9.11 0.41
C GLN A 54 -13.25 -8.97 0.31
N GLU A 55 -13.94 -8.72 1.42
CA GLU A 55 -15.39 -8.46 1.45
C GLU A 55 -15.79 -7.20 0.67
N ALA A 56 -14.90 -6.20 0.64
CA ALA A 56 -15.08 -5.00 -0.20
C ALA A 56 -14.79 -5.25 -1.69
N GLY A 57 -14.41 -6.47 -2.07
CA GLY A 57 -14.02 -6.83 -3.44
C GLY A 57 -12.66 -6.28 -3.86
N LEU A 58 -11.87 -5.77 -2.92
CA LEU A 58 -10.58 -5.13 -3.15
C LEU A 58 -9.43 -6.14 -3.05
N PRO A 59 -8.32 -5.92 -3.79
CA PRO A 59 -7.19 -6.81 -3.75
C PRO A 59 -6.27 -6.55 -2.55
N TRP A 60 -5.74 -7.63 -1.99
CA TRP A 60 -4.57 -7.65 -1.12
C TRP A 60 -3.54 -8.59 -1.75
N LEU A 61 -2.37 -8.07 -2.11
CA LEU A 61 -1.34 -8.80 -2.83
C LEU A 61 -0.10 -8.98 -1.96
N VAL A 62 0.55 -10.13 -2.11
CA VAL A 62 1.87 -10.41 -1.53
C VAL A 62 2.88 -10.66 -2.65
N ALA A 63 4.11 -10.18 -2.44
CA ALA A 63 5.24 -10.48 -3.29
C ALA A 63 6.11 -11.53 -2.62
N LYS A 64 6.36 -12.65 -3.31
CA LYS A 64 7.23 -13.73 -2.84
C LYS A 64 8.50 -13.79 -3.70
N SER A 65 9.64 -13.92 -3.03
CA SER A 65 10.94 -14.19 -3.64
C SER A 65 11.58 -15.34 -2.88
N GLU A 66 12.03 -16.37 -3.59
CA GLU A 66 12.63 -17.57 -3.00
C GLU A 66 11.76 -18.20 -1.88
N GLY A 67 10.44 -18.18 -2.08
CA GLY A 67 9.47 -18.73 -1.13
C GLY A 67 9.12 -17.85 0.07
N HIS A 68 9.76 -16.69 0.21
CA HIS A 68 9.52 -15.75 1.32
C HIS A 68 8.75 -14.52 0.87
N ILE A 69 7.84 -14.02 1.71
CA ILE A 69 7.14 -12.75 1.47
C ILE A 69 8.13 -11.61 1.72
N VAL A 70 8.37 -10.80 0.67
CA VAL A 70 9.30 -9.66 0.67
C VAL A 70 8.61 -8.31 0.60
N GLY A 71 7.30 -8.29 0.45
CA GLY A 71 6.47 -7.10 0.45
C GLY A 71 5.02 -7.44 0.23
N TYR A 72 4.14 -6.47 0.47
CA TYR A 72 2.72 -6.60 0.23
C TYR A 72 2.09 -5.23 -0.05
N CYS A 73 0.91 -5.24 -0.66
CA CYS A 73 0.09 -4.06 -0.85
C CYS A 73 -1.38 -4.43 -0.81
N TYR A 74 -2.22 -3.46 -0.53
CA TYR A 74 -3.67 -3.62 -0.58
C TYR A 74 -4.35 -2.28 -0.83
N ALA A 75 -5.63 -2.34 -1.18
CA ALA A 75 -6.48 -1.17 -1.27
C ALA A 75 -7.64 -1.27 -0.28
N THR A 76 -8.08 -0.13 0.22
CA THR A 76 -9.25 0.01 1.09
C THR A 76 -10.19 1.07 0.54
N PRO A 77 -11.51 1.04 0.87
CA PRO A 77 -12.38 2.17 0.62
C PRO A 77 -11.82 3.44 1.29
N TYR A 78 -11.84 4.56 0.57
CA TYR A 78 -11.27 5.80 1.08
C TYR A 78 -12.00 6.35 2.30
N ARG A 79 -13.34 6.44 2.22
CA ARG A 79 -14.21 6.94 3.30
C ARG A 79 -15.55 6.21 3.28
N PRO A 80 -16.25 6.11 4.44
CA PRO A 80 -17.43 5.27 4.55
C PRO A 80 -18.71 5.85 3.90
N ARG A 81 -18.75 7.16 3.60
CA ARG A 81 -19.94 7.77 3.01
C ARG A 81 -20.15 7.28 1.57
N PRO A 82 -21.38 6.95 1.15
CA PRO A 82 -21.68 6.32 -0.15
C PRO A 82 -21.15 7.06 -1.37
N ALA A 83 -21.08 8.39 -1.34
CA ALA A 83 -20.55 9.18 -2.46
C ALA A 83 -19.06 8.91 -2.74
N TYR A 84 -18.28 8.37 -1.78
CA TYR A 84 -16.89 8.01 -1.94
C TYR A 84 -16.66 6.57 -2.44
N ARG A 85 -17.72 5.80 -2.77
CA ARG A 85 -17.64 4.36 -3.08
C ARG A 85 -16.74 4.00 -4.26
N PHE A 86 -16.43 4.96 -5.13
CA PHE A 86 -15.57 4.76 -6.30
C PHE A 86 -14.12 5.22 -6.08
N THR A 87 -13.78 5.59 -4.86
CA THR A 87 -12.42 6.02 -4.46
C THR A 87 -11.84 5.03 -3.48
N VAL A 88 -10.61 4.62 -3.75
CA VAL A 88 -9.83 3.72 -2.90
C VAL A 88 -8.51 4.36 -2.47
N GLU A 89 -7.96 3.88 -1.39
CA GLU A 89 -6.63 4.25 -0.88
C GLU A 89 -5.73 3.02 -0.91
N ASN A 90 -4.49 3.18 -1.39
CA ASN A 90 -3.51 2.10 -1.38
C ASN A 90 -2.58 2.17 -0.17
N SER A 91 -2.06 1.00 0.22
CA SER A 91 -0.96 0.84 1.15
C SER A 91 0.06 -0.13 0.58
N VAL A 92 1.33 0.20 0.66
CA VAL A 92 2.45 -0.62 0.17
C VAL A 92 3.53 -0.68 1.23
N TYR A 93 3.97 -1.88 1.59
CA TYR A 93 5.02 -2.11 2.57
C TYR A 93 6.02 -3.14 2.05
N ILE A 94 7.30 -2.80 2.12
CA ILE A 94 8.40 -3.65 1.66
C ILE A 94 9.22 -4.11 2.88
N ALA A 95 9.62 -5.37 2.88
CA ALA A 95 10.46 -5.93 3.93
C ALA A 95 11.80 -5.19 4.00
N GLU A 96 12.35 -5.11 5.21
CA GLU A 96 13.68 -4.53 5.43
C GLU A 96 14.73 -5.20 4.52
N GLY A 97 15.58 -4.39 3.90
CA GLY A 97 16.62 -4.87 2.98
C GLY A 97 16.11 -5.30 1.59
N GLN A 98 14.80 -5.17 1.32
CA GLN A 98 14.21 -5.48 0.01
C GLN A 98 13.81 -4.23 -0.79
N GLN A 99 14.01 -3.04 -0.21
CA GLN A 99 13.75 -1.76 -0.90
C GLN A 99 14.73 -1.57 -2.06
N GLY A 100 14.30 -0.81 -3.07
CA GLY A 100 15.13 -0.50 -4.25
C GLY A 100 15.30 -1.65 -5.26
N LYS A 101 14.66 -2.80 -5.01
CA LYS A 101 14.73 -4.00 -5.89
C LYS A 101 13.53 -4.14 -6.82
N GLY A 102 12.70 -3.11 -6.95
CA GLY A 102 11.53 -3.12 -7.83
C GLY A 102 10.28 -3.81 -7.27
N VAL A 103 10.32 -4.34 -6.03
CA VAL A 103 9.19 -5.04 -5.39
C VAL A 103 7.98 -4.12 -5.26
N GLY A 104 8.16 -2.91 -4.77
CA GLY A 104 7.08 -1.93 -4.61
C GLY A 104 6.43 -1.56 -5.94
N LYS A 105 7.24 -1.37 -6.99
CA LYS A 105 6.72 -1.05 -8.33
C LYS A 105 5.90 -2.20 -8.91
N ALA A 106 6.36 -3.42 -8.76
CA ALA A 106 5.66 -4.61 -9.22
C ALA A 106 4.32 -4.78 -8.49
N LEU A 107 4.32 -4.66 -7.15
CA LEU A 107 3.12 -4.73 -6.32
C LEU A 107 2.10 -3.66 -6.67
N LEU A 108 2.50 -2.39 -6.66
CA LEU A 108 1.60 -1.27 -6.90
C LEU A 108 1.07 -1.26 -8.33
N SER A 109 1.89 -1.62 -9.34
CA SER A 109 1.43 -1.78 -10.73
C SER A 109 0.31 -2.82 -10.83
N LYS A 110 0.49 -3.98 -10.19
CA LYS A 110 -0.53 -5.04 -10.20
C LYS A 110 -1.79 -4.63 -9.41
N LEU A 111 -1.63 -3.95 -8.28
CA LEU A 111 -2.75 -3.43 -7.50
C LEU A 111 -3.60 -2.46 -8.32
N ILE A 112 -2.97 -1.49 -9.00
CA ILE A 112 -3.64 -0.54 -9.88
C ILE A 112 -4.42 -1.29 -10.97
N ALA A 113 -3.77 -2.20 -11.69
CA ALA A 113 -4.40 -2.97 -12.77
C ALA A 113 -5.61 -3.79 -12.27
N ARG A 114 -5.53 -4.35 -11.05
CA ARG A 114 -6.63 -5.08 -10.44
C ARG A 114 -7.79 -4.16 -10.04
N CYS A 115 -7.50 -2.99 -9.50
CA CYS A 115 -8.53 -2.00 -9.16
C CYS A 115 -9.20 -1.40 -10.41
N GLU A 116 -8.48 -1.25 -11.52
CA GLU A 116 -9.04 -0.78 -12.79
C GLU A 116 -10.07 -1.75 -13.41
N GLN A 117 -10.07 -3.00 -13.03
CA GLN A 117 -11.07 -4.00 -13.44
C GLN A 117 -12.38 -3.91 -12.65
N GLY A 118 -12.39 -3.19 -11.54
CA GLY A 118 -13.57 -2.97 -10.69
C GLY A 118 -14.26 -1.63 -10.97
N PRO A 119 -15.18 -1.25 -10.11
CA PRO A 119 -15.95 -0.01 -10.28
C PRO A 119 -15.20 1.26 -9.88
N TRP A 120 -13.99 1.12 -9.33
CA TRP A 120 -13.23 2.24 -8.77
C TRP A 120 -12.66 3.15 -9.86
N ARG A 121 -12.67 4.44 -9.58
CA ARG A 121 -12.31 5.51 -10.52
C ARG A 121 -11.15 6.38 -10.05
N GLN A 122 -10.87 6.40 -8.75
CA GLN A 122 -9.77 7.17 -8.17
C GLN A 122 -9.02 6.34 -7.13
N MET A 123 -7.69 6.46 -7.13
CA MET A 123 -6.83 5.87 -6.10
C MET A 123 -6.02 6.97 -5.43
N LEU A 124 -6.07 7.00 -4.11
CA LEU A 124 -5.29 7.89 -3.28
C LEU A 124 -4.09 7.15 -2.69
N ALA A 125 -3.02 7.89 -2.46
CA ALA A 125 -1.90 7.50 -1.65
C ALA A 125 -1.68 8.54 -0.55
N ILE A 126 -1.60 8.09 0.68
CA ILE A 126 -1.29 8.93 1.84
C ILE A 126 0.10 8.53 2.33
N VAL A 127 1.08 9.35 2.03
CA VAL A 127 2.49 9.09 2.38
C VAL A 127 2.81 9.82 3.67
N GLY A 128 3.01 9.06 4.74
CA GLY A 128 3.42 9.59 6.04
C GLY A 128 4.87 10.06 5.99
N ASP A 129 5.15 11.23 6.56
CA ASP A 129 6.48 11.84 6.60
C ASP A 129 7.23 11.77 5.26
N SER A 130 6.77 12.58 4.32
CA SER A 130 7.29 12.56 2.94
C SER A 130 8.81 12.79 2.85
N ALA A 131 9.41 13.48 3.81
CA ALA A 131 10.86 13.69 3.85
C ALA A 131 11.62 12.38 4.13
N ALA A 132 11.09 11.52 5.02
CA ALA A 132 11.65 10.20 5.31
C ALA A 132 11.24 9.14 4.28
N ASN A 133 10.09 9.32 3.61
CA ASN A 133 9.52 8.35 2.68
C ASN A 133 9.61 8.79 1.20
N ARG A 134 10.75 9.38 0.81
CA ARG A 134 11.00 9.83 -0.59
C ARG A 134 10.86 8.70 -1.60
N GLY A 135 11.24 7.49 -1.23
CA GLY A 135 11.08 6.30 -2.08
C GLY A 135 9.62 6.01 -2.41
N SER A 136 8.72 6.19 -1.46
CA SER A 136 7.28 6.04 -1.67
C SER A 136 6.73 7.12 -2.60
N LEU A 137 7.15 8.37 -2.43
CA LEU A 137 6.77 9.46 -3.34
C LEU A 137 7.22 9.17 -4.78
N ALA A 138 8.49 8.80 -4.96
CA ALA A 138 9.04 8.48 -6.28
C ALA A 138 8.34 7.29 -6.92
N LEU A 139 8.03 6.25 -6.13
CA LEU A 139 7.27 5.08 -6.57
C LEU A 139 5.90 5.48 -7.13
N HIS A 140 5.13 6.23 -6.36
CA HIS A 140 3.79 6.67 -6.77
C HIS A 140 3.84 7.60 -8.00
N GLN A 141 4.77 8.54 -8.04
CA GLN A 141 4.98 9.41 -9.21
C GLN A 141 5.29 8.59 -10.46
N SER A 142 6.15 7.58 -10.35
CA SER A 142 6.52 6.71 -11.49
C SER A 142 5.35 5.91 -12.06
N LEU A 143 4.26 5.76 -11.30
CA LEU A 143 3.04 5.05 -11.67
C LEU A 143 1.85 5.99 -11.91
N GLY A 144 2.10 7.27 -12.18
CA GLY A 144 1.11 8.22 -12.63
C GLY A 144 0.31 8.92 -11.52
N PHE A 145 0.74 8.81 -10.26
CA PHE A 145 0.17 9.62 -9.19
C PHE A 145 0.71 11.05 -9.26
N THR A 146 -0.16 12.02 -9.03
CA THR A 146 0.17 13.43 -8.93
C THR A 146 0.02 13.93 -7.50
N SER A 147 0.80 14.94 -7.12
CA SER A 147 0.70 15.55 -5.79
C SER A 147 -0.60 16.33 -5.65
N VAL A 148 -1.32 16.11 -4.56
CA VAL A 148 -2.52 16.87 -4.19
C VAL A 148 -2.19 17.94 -3.16
N GLY A 149 -1.38 17.62 -2.16
CA GLY A 149 -0.99 18.53 -1.11
C GLY A 149 -0.41 17.84 0.11
N THR A 150 -0.02 18.64 1.09
CA THR A 150 0.55 18.15 2.35
C THR A 150 -0.26 18.66 3.53
N LEU A 151 -0.68 17.76 4.38
CA LEU A 151 -1.25 18.08 5.69
C LEU A 151 -0.11 18.19 6.70
N LYS A 152 0.04 19.38 7.30
CA LYS A 152 1.13 19.68 8.23
C LYS A 152 0.81 19.20 9.63
N ALA A 153 1.78 18.52 10.26
CA ALA A 153 1.75 18.14 11.68
C ALA A 153 0.47 17.41 12.12
N VAL A 154 -0.06 16.53 11.25
CA VAL A 154 -1.31 15.78 11.52
C VAL A 154 -1.08 14.51 12.31
N GLY A 155 0.14 14.03 12.42
CA GLY A 155 0.52 12.88 13.25
C GLY A 155 1.62 13.25 14.23
N PHE A 156 1.68 12.52 15.36
CA PHE A 156 2.81 12.61 16.30
C PHE A 156 3.33 11.20 16.52
N LYS A 157 4.57 10.93 16.11
CA LYS A 157 5.16 9.59 16.19
C LYS A 157 6.67 9.65 16.34
N LEU A 158 7.23 8.73 17.14
CA LEU A 158 8.67 8.68 17.44
C LEU A 158 9.19 10.01 17.98
N GLY A 159 8.37 10.69 18.82
CA GLY A 159 8.75 11.96 19.47
C GLY A 159 8.71 13.20 18.59
N GLU A 160 8.15 13.12 17.38
CA GLU A 160 8.11 14.24 16.44
C GLU A 160 6.74 14.38 15.76
N TRP A 161 6.39 15.63 15.43
CA TRP A 161 5.25 15.92 14.55
C TRP A 161 5.57 15.47 13.13
N ARG A 162 4.59 14.80 12.50
CA ARG A 162 4.71 14.23 11.16
C ARG A 162 3.65 14.80 10.24
N ASP A 163 4.09 15.10 9.01
CA ASP A 163 3.20 15.49 7.93
C ASP A 163 2.66 14.25 7.20
N THR A 164 1.56 14.42 6.46
CA THR A 164 1.14 13.46 5.44
C THR A 164 1.05 14.15 4.09
N HIS A 165 1.61 13.52 3.06
CA HIS A 165 1.52 13.99 1.68
C HIS A 165 0.50 13.16 0.92
N LEU A 166 -0.46 13.83 0.28
CA LEU A 166 -1.53 13.20 -0.47
C LEU A 166 -1.18 13.19 -1.96
N MET A 167 -1.35 12.03 -2.58
CA MET A 167 -1.21 11.84 -4.02
C MET A 167 -2.46 11.17 -4.57
N GLN A 168 -2.75 11.37 -5.83
CA GLN A 168 -3.95 10.85 -6.48
C GLN A 168 -3.65 10.39 -7.90
N ARG A 169 -4.32 9.31 -8.31
CA ARG A 169 -4.31 8.77 -9.66
C ARG A 169 -5.72 8.37 -10.08
N ALA A 170 -6.11 8.74 -11.29
CA ALA A 170 -7.32 8.19 -11.90
C ALA A 170 -7.12 6.70 -12.24
N LEU A 171 -8.19 5.92 -12.09
CA LEU A 171 -8.27 4.51 -12.48
C LEU A 171 -9.20 4.37 -13.69
N GLY A 172 -8.75 3.61 -14.71
CA GLY A 172 -9.51 3.42 -15.92
C GLY A 172 -9.91 4.75 -16.58
N SER A 173 -11.21 4.95 -16.82
CA SER A 173 -11.74 6.17 -17.41
C SER A 173 -11.83 7.37 -16.44
N GLY A 174 -11.50 7.16 -15.15
CA GLY A 174 -11.55 8.22 -14.14
C GLY A 174 -12.93 8.89 -14.07
N ASP A 175 -12.96 10.21 -14.16
CA ASP A 175 -14.16 11.04 -14.13
C ASP A 175 -14.69 11.41 -15.55
N SER A 176 -14.08 10.85 -16.59
CA SER A 176 -14.51 11.12 -17.98
C SER A 176 -15.84 10.46 -18.36
N GLN A 177 -16.32 9.51 -17.57
CA GLN A 177 -17.57 8.80 -17.75
C GLN A 177 -18.28 8.59 -16.41
N HIS A 178 -19.60 8.52 -16.44
CA HIS A 178 -20.35 8.09 -15.25
C HIS A 178 -19.94 6.68 -14.83
N PRO A 179 -19.89 6.41 -13.52
CA PRO A 179 -19.57 5.08 -13.00
C PRO A 179 -20.64 4.05 -13.28
#